data_fcfdb4b2b9e0760da858f7637771056d
#
_entry.id   fcfdb4b2b9e0760da858f7637771056d
#
_cell.length_a   1.000
_cell.length_b   1.000
_cell.length_c   1.000
_cell.angle_alpha   90.00
_cell.angle_beta   90.00
_cell.angle_gamma   90.00
#
_symmetry.space_group_name_H-M   'P 1'
#
loop_
_entity.id
_entity.type
_entity.pdbx_description
1 polymer ?
#
loop_
_entity_poly.entity_id
_entity_poly.type
_entity_poly.pdbx_seq_one_letter_code
_entity_poly.pdbx_strand_id
1 'polypeptide(L)'
;MKKLEKILMPMAEAIGRNKYLMSIRDGFLLSTPLLIGGSLFLLIANFPIQAWIDFLNNTVVNPNTGRTLASYISKPADATFTIMAVFAVIGIAYSFAGKMGTNKLFGAATALVSWFLIMPYTVTGDVEINGVAQTVNLTGIPLGWVGAKGIFVGIFCAFIAVHLYTFVEKRGWTIKMPAGVPPTVEESFAALIPAAVVMIVFFLINIIFGYLGTDVFQIIFEFLQTPLLNLGDTLGAMVTAYIFLHLFWFFGVNGGSVVGAVFNPILQTLSAGNVAGEHHIICQQFQDLFATFGGAGSTLSLVIAMLLFCKSKRIKNLGKMSLVPGIFNINEPILFGLPIVLNPAMIVPFVVVPTVNIIISYIAMDMGIVPICSGVNIPWTTPLVISGFLATNWVGGILQGLLLILGVFIYMPFIKVLDKEYLMEEQNNVEEDDDDDISLDDLSFDDL
;
A
#
# COMPACT_ATOMS: atom_id res chain seq x y z
N MET A 1 0.36 23.29 18.79
CA MET A 1 1.20 22.09 18.60
C MET A 1 1.10 21.11 19.74
N LYS A 2 1.45 21.45 21.00
CA LYS A 2 1.35 20.51 22.18
C LYS A 2 -0.01 19.84 22.39
N LYS A 3 -1.15 20.47 22.02
CA LYS A 3 -2.46 19.82 22.10
C LYS A 3 -2.68 18.78 20.99
N LEU A 4 -2.19 19.04 19.78
CA LEU A 4 -2.31 18.13 18.64
C LEU A 4 -1.41 16.90 18.84
N GLU A 5 -0.19 17.11 19.31
CA GLU A 5 0.76 16.06 19.70
C GLU A 5 0.16 15.11 20.76
N LYS A 6 -0.46 15.68 21.82
CA LYS A 6 -1.13 14.90 22.87
C LYS A 6 -2.28 14.00 22.38
N ILE A 7 -2.87 14.31 21.23
CA ILE A 7 -3.95 13.51 20.63
C ILE A 7 -3.37 12.52 19.62
N LEU A 8 -2.47 12.97 18.75
CA LEU A 8 -1.98 12.14 17.64
C LEU A 8 -0.97 11.08 18.07
N MET A 9 -0.10 11.37 19.04
CA MET A 9 0.88 10.38 19.51
C MET A 9 0.22 9.13 20.14
N PRO A 10 -0.74 9.25 21.08
CA PRO A 10 -1.45 8.08 21.60
C PRO A 10 -2.24 7.34 20.52
N MET A 11 -2.86 8.04 19.55
CA MET A 11 -3.53 7.41 18.43
C MET A 11 -2.55 6.60 17.56
N ALA A 12 -1.42 7.17 17.22
CA ALA A 12 -0.38 6.49 16.44
C ALA A 12 0.16 5.24 17.16
N GLU A 13 0.42 5.36 18.48
CA GLU A 13 0.83 4.22 19.30
C GLU A 13 -0.26 3.14 19.38
N ALA A 14 -1.51 3.54 19.59
CA ALA A 14 -2.63 2.60 19.66
C ALA A 14 -2.80 1.83 18.35
N ILE A 15 -2.71 2.52 17.20
CA ILE A 15 -2.80 1.90 15.87
C ILE A 15 -1.54 1.04 15.62
N GLY A 16 -0.34 1.57 15.88
CA GLY A 16 0.93 0.89 15.63
C GLY A 16 1.17 -0.35 16.53
N ARG A 17 0.50 -0.43 17.69
CA ARG A 17 0.53 -1.60 18.59
C ARG A 17 -0.69 -2.52 18.41
N ASN A 18 -1.68 -2.13 17.62
CA ASN A 18 -2.86 -2.94 17.40
C ASN A 18 -2.54 -4.17 16.55
N LYS A 19 -2.60 -5.36 17.17
CA LYS A 19 -2.25 -6.62 16.52
C LYS A 19 -3.11 -6.95 15.29
N TYR A 20 -4.35 -6.49 15.23
CA TYR A 20 -5.25 -6.70 14.09
C TYR A 20 -4.80 -5.86 12.90
N LEU A 21 -4.69 -4.53 13.08
CA LEU A 21 -4.26 -3.62 12.02
C LEU A 21 -2.85 -3.94 11.51
N MET A 22 -1.93 -4.26 12.42
CA MET A 22 -0.59 -4.68 12.05
C MET A 22 -0.57 -5.99 11.26
N SER A 23 -1.49 -6.94 11.57
CA SER A 23 -1.58 -8.20 10.83
C SER A 23 -2.20 -8.02 9.45
N ILE A 24 -3.18 -7.13 9.30
CA ILE A 24 -3.71 -6.74 7.99
C ILE A 24 -2.58 -6.16 7.14
N ARG A 25 -1.84 -5.17 7.65
CA ARG A 25 -0.71 -4.57 6.94
C ARG A 25 0.32 -5.61 6.51
N ASP A 26 0.78 -6.44 7.44
CA ASP A 26 1.81 -7.44 7.18
C ASP A 26 1.33 -8.51 6.17
N GLY A 27 0.04 -8.86 6.22
CA GLY A 27 -0.59 -9.79 5.27
C GLY A 27 -0.61 -9.26 3.84
N PHE A 28 -0.92 -7.98 3.66
CA PHE A 28 -0.85 -7.35 2.33
C PHE A 28 0.59 -7.17 1.85
N LEU A 29 1.55 -6.90 2.74
CA LEU A 29 2.98 -6.84 2.38
C LEU A 29 3.49 -8.16 1.83
N LEU A 30 2.95 -9.31 2.26
CA LEU A 30 3.29 -10.62 1.68
C LEU A 30 2.88 -10.71 0.21
N SER A 31 1.73 -10.17 -0.16
CA SER A 31 1.23 -10.19 -1.55
C SER A 31 1.95 -9.22 -2.47
N THR A 32 2.48 -8.13 -1.95
CA THR A 32 3.05 -7.02 -2.74
C THR A 32 4.11 -7.47 -3.77
N PRO A 33 5.15 -8.27 -3.42
CA PRO A 33 6.14 -8.69 -4.42
C PRO A 33 5.55 -9.57 -5.52
N LEU A 34 4.52 -10.38 -5.21
CA LEU A 34 3.84 -11.23 -6.17
C LEU A 34 2.99 -10.39 -7.13
N LEU A 35 2.27 -9.40 -6.60
CA LEU A 35 1.47 -8.46 -7.39
C LEU A 35 2.37 -7.60 -8.29
N ILE A 36 3.51 -7.11 -7.79
CA ILE A 36 4.49 -6.39 -8.61
C ILE A 36 5.01 -7.28 -9.75
N GLY A 37 5.37 -8.54 -9.46
CA GLY A 37 5.79 -9.49 -10.47
C GLY A 37 4.73 -9.71 -11.55
N GLY A 38 3.47 -9.95 -11.16
CA GLY A 38 2.34 -10.08 -12.08
C GLY A 38 2.09 -8.81 -12.89
N SER A 39 2.22 -7.64 -12.26
CA SER A 39 2.03 -6.33 -12.89
C SER A 39 3.00 -6.06 -14.04
N LEU A 40 4.25 -6.52 -13.95
CA LEU A 40 5.22 -6.33 -15.05
C LEU A 40 4.72 -6.99 -16.33
N PHE A 41 4.14 -8.17 -16.24
CA PHE A 41 3.57 -8.86 -17.41
C PHE A 41 2.31 -8.16 -17.92
N LEU A 42 1.45 -7.67 -17.02
CA LEU A 42 0.28 -6.91 -17.40
C LEU A 42 0.67 -5.58 -18.07
N LEU A 43 1.70 -4.93 -17.57
CA LEU A 43 2.27 -3.72 -18.16
C LEU A 43 2.81 -3.99 -19.58
N ILE A 44 3.52 -5.10 -19.79
CA ILE A 44 4.00 -5.51 -21.12
C ILE A 44 2.82 -5.75 -22.07
N ALA A 45 1.77 -6.46 -21.59
CA ALA A 45 0.58 -6.75 -22.39
C ALA A 45 -0.21 -5.50 -22.78
N ASN A 46 -0.24 -4.47 -21.90
CA ASN A 46 -1.00 -3.24 -22.07
C ASN A 46 -0.12 -2.00 -22.14
N PHE A 47 1.13 -2.13 -22.63
CA PHE A 47 2.04 -0.99 -22.73
C PHE A 47 1.40 0.10 -23.62
N PRO A 48 1.33 1.37 -23.20
CA PRO A 48 0.45 2.40 -23.79
C PRO A 48 0.99 2.93 -25.14
N ILE A 49 1.29 2.02 -26.06
CA ILE A 49 1.63 2.27 -27.46
C ILE A 49 0.66 1.45 -28.32
N GLN A 50 -0.21 2.13 -29.09
CA GLN A 50 -1.26 1.48 -29.86
C GLN A 50 -0.72 0.40 -30.81
N ALA A 51 0.37 0.68 -31.54
CA ALA A 51 0.99 -0.30 -32.44
C ALA A 51 1.43 -1.59 -31.73
N TRP A 52 1.86 -1.48 -30.44
CA TRP A 52 2.22 -2.63 -29.62
C TRP A 52 1.00 -3.44 -29.19
N ILE A 53 -0.06 -2.76 -28.76
CA ILE A 53 -1.32 -3.37 -28.38
C ILE A 53 -1.92 -4.12 -29.58
N ASP A 54 -1.95 -3.49 -30.76
CA ASP A 54 -2.44 -4.08 -32.00
C ASP A 54 -1.60 -5.30 -32.42
N PHE A 55 -0.27 -5.22 -32.30
CA PHE A 55 0.61 -6.34 -32.57
C PHE A 55 0.28 -7.54 -31.66
N LEU A 56 0.19 -7.34 -30.35
CA LEU A 56 -0.06 -8.42 -29.39
C LEU A 56 -1.45 -9.05 -29.54
N ASN A 57 -2.45 -8.29 -29.98
CA ASN A 57 -3.82 -8.77 -30.10
C ASN A 57 -4.15 -9.37 -31.48
N ASN A 58 -3.47 -8.93 -32.54
CA ASN A 58 -3.85 -9.31 -33.91
C ASN A 58 -2.84 -10.23 -34.61
N THR A 59 -1.54 -10.20 -34.23
CA THR A 59 -0.50 -10.91 -34.99
C THR A 59 -0.37 -12.38 -34.60
N VAL A 60 -0.55 -12.71 -33.32
CA VAL A 60 -0.43 -14.08 -32.81
C VAL A 60 -1.72 -14.49 -32.13
N VAL A 61 -2.58 -15.13 -32.88
CA VAL A 61 -3.84 -15.70 -32.38
C VAL A 61 -3.76 -17.22 -32.47
N ASN A 62 -3.98 -17.91 -31.37
CA ASN A 62 -4.01 -19.36 -31.35
C ASN A 62 -5.27 -19.86 -32.13
N PRO A 63 -5.08 -20.61 -33.23
CA PRO A 63 -6.21 -20.99 -34.08
C PRO A 63 -7.22 -21.92 -33.39
N ASN A 64 -6.79 -22.65 -32.34
CA ASN A 64 -7.68 -23.62 -31.66
C ASN A 64 -8.47 -22.99 -30.50
N THR A 65 -7.94 -21.91 -29.88
CA THR A 65 -8.52 -21.32 -28.68
C THR A 65 -8.95 -19.87 -28.86
N GLY A 66 -8.59 -19.21 -29.95
CA GLY A 66 -8.80 -17.79 -30.20
C GLY A 66 -8.01 -16.86 -29.28
N ARG A 67 -7.13 -17.41 -28.43
CA ARG A 67 -6.34 -16.60 -27.50
C ARG A 67 -5.24 -15.84 -28.20
N THR A 68 -5.12 -14.55 -27.87
CA THR A 68 -4.08 -13.66 -28.38
C THR A 68 -2.78 -13.78 -27.58
N LEU A 69 -1.67 -13.29 -28.11
CA LEU A 69 -0.39 -13.25 -27.40
C LEU A 69 -0.51 -12.38 -26.13
N ALA A 70 -1.27 -11.28 -26.17
CA ALA A 70 -1.58 -10.46 -25.00
C ALA A 70 -2.17 -11.28 -23.87
N SER A 71 -3.14 -12.19 -24.15
CA SER A 71 -3.76 -13.03 -23.13
C SER A 71 -2.80 -14.04 -22.50
N TYR A 72 -1.80 -14.53 -23.25
CA TYR A 72 -0.75 -15.39 -22.68
C TYR A 72 0.22 -14.59 -21.80
N ILE A 73 0.62 -13.40 -22.23
CA ILE A 73 1.51 -12.51 -21.46
C ILE A 73 0.84 -12.06 -20.17
N SER A 74 -0.48 -11.83 -20.16
CA SER A 74 -1.24 -11.45 -18.96
C SER A 74 -1.42 -12.58 -17.94
N LYS A 75 -1.16 -13.85 -18.29
CA LYS A 75 -1.40 -14.99 -17.41
C LYS A 75 -0.75 -14.92 -16.03
N PRO A 76 0.50 -14.41 -15.85
CA PRO A 76 1.05 -14.19 -14.52
C PRO A 76 0.27 -13.17 -13.67
N ALA A 77 -0.35 -12.16 -14.30
CA ALA A 77 -1.23 -11.22 -13.60
C ALA A 77 -2.52 -11.92 -13.12
N ASP A 78 -3.11 -12.79 -13.94
CA ASP A 78 -4.25 -13.63 -13.51
C ASP A 78 -3.88 -14.50 -12.31
N ALA A 79 -2.68 -15.08 -12.29
CA ALA A 79 -2.19 -15.92 -11.21
C ALA A 79 -1.83 -15.13 -9.92
N THR A 80 -1.93 -13.81 -9.93
CA THR A 80 -1.63 -12.95 -8.80
C THR A 80 -2.84 -12.09 -8.40
N PHE A 81 -3.31 -11.20 -9.27
CA PHE A 81 -4.43 -10.30 -8.96
C PHE A 81 -5.76 -11.04 -8.81
N THR A 82 -6.04 -11.99 -9.70
CA THR A 82 -7.32 -12.71 -9.68
C THR A 82 -7.52 -13.57 -8.42
N ILE A 83 -6.43 -13.94 -7.74
CA ILE A 83 -6.47 -14.75 -6.50
C ILE A 83 -5.89 -14.00 -5.29
N MET A 84 -5.88 -12.66 -5.31
CA MET A 84 -5.21 -11.85 -4.28
C MET A 84 -5.78 -12.05 -2.88
N ALA A 85 -7.07 -12.39 -2.73
CA ALA A 85 -7.65 -12.67 -1.42
C ALA A 85 -7.06 -13.93 -0.76
N VAL A 86 -6.63 -14.91 -1.55
CA VAL A 86 -5.95 -16.12 -1.04
C VAL A 86 -4.64 -15.72 -0.33
N PHE A 87 -3.83 -14.86 -0.96
CA PHE A 87 -2.60 -14.36 -0.36
C PHE A 87 -2.87 -13.52 0.87
N ALA A 88 -3.91 -12.67 0.84
CA ALA A 88 -4.32 -11.86 1.97
C ALA A 88 -4.72 -12.73 3.18
N VAL A 89 -5.57 -13.74 2.99
CA VAL A 89 -5.99 -14.67 4.05
C VAL A 89 -4.79 -15.35 4.68
N ILE A 90 -3.91 -15.93 3.86
CA ILE A 90 -2.71 -16.62 4.34
C ILE A 90 -1.80 -15.66 5.12
N GLY A 91 -1.49 -14.50 4.52
CA GLY A 91 -0.55 -13.54 5.10
C GLY A 91 -1.07 -12.92 6.41
N ILE A 92 -2.35 -12.53 6.45
CA ILE A 92 -2.97 -11.97 7.66
C ILE A 92 -3.03 -13.01 8.78
N ALA A 93 -3.49 -14.23 8.47
CA ALA A 93 -3.57 -15.30 9.45
C ALA A 93 -2.18 -15.71 9.99
N TYR A 94 -1.17 -15.81 9.12
CA TYR A 94 0.20 -16.09 9.48
C TYR A 94 0.79 -15.02 10.42
N SER A 95 0.64 -13.75 10.06
CA SER A 95 1.10 -12.63 10.89
C SER A 95 0.37 -12.58 12.23
N PHE A 96 -0.97 -12.77 12.20
CA PHE A 96 -1.79 -12.73 13.40
C PHE A 96 -1.52 -13.90 14.35
N ALA A 97 -1.33 -15.12 13.83
CA ALA A 97 -0.96 -16.28 14.62
C ALA A 97 0.37 -16.05 15.35
N GLY A 98 1.35 -15.45 14.67
CA GLY A 98 2.61 -15.05 15.31
C GLY A 98 2.42 -14.05 16.47
N LYS A 99 1.55 -13.06 16.31
CA LYS A 99 1.22 -12.08 17.35
C LYS A 99 0.37 -12.66 18.50
N MET A 100 -0.34 -13.75 18.24
CA MET A 100 -1.10 -14.50 19.24
C MET A 100 -0.25 -15.55 19.98
N GLY A 101 0.99 -15.81 19.51
CA GLY A 101 1.91 -16.80 20.09
C GLY A 101 1.47 -18.24 19.81
N THR A 102 0.88 -18.51 18.64
CA THR A 102 0.48 -19.84 18.18
C THR A 102 1.24 -20.24 16.90
N ASN A 103 1.12 -21.50 16.47
CA ASN A 103 1.80 -21.97 15.27
C ASN A 103 1.29 -21.21 14.02
N LYS A 104 2.22 -20.48 13.37
CA LYS A 104 1.90 -19.59 12.25
C LYS A 104 1.42 -20.36 11.03
N LEU A 105 2.05 -21.50 10.72
CA LEU A 105 1.74 -22.28 9.53
C LEU A 105 0.37 -22.94 9.64
N PHE A 106 0.10 -23.62 10.76
CA PHE A 106 -1.18 -24.28 10.97
C PHE A 106 -2.32 -23.28 11.20
N GLY A 107 -2.04 -22.15 11.84
CA GLY A 107 -3.00 -21.04 11.94
C GLY A 107 -3.42 -20.50 10.58
N ALA A 108 -2.45 -20.26 9.69
CA ALA A 108 -2.72 -19.79 8.33
C ALA A 108 -3.45 -20.84 7.47
N ALA A 109 -3.00 -22.10 7.51
CA ALA A 109 -3.64 -23.19 6.79
C ALA A 109 -5.10 -23.42 7.23
N THR A 110 -5.34 -23.40 8.56
CA THR A 110 -6.70 -23.54 9.11
C THR A 110 -7.61 -22.38 8.70
N ALA A 111 -7.08 -21.14 8.69
CA ALA A 111 -7.84 -19.98 8.23
C ALA A 111 -8.20 -20.08 6.75
N LEU A 112 -7.26 -20.51 5.90
CA LEU A 112 -7.50 -20.71 4.48
C LEU A 112 -8.59 -21.78 4.21
N VAL A 113 -8.49 -22.93 4.87
CA VAL A 113 -9.49 -24.01 4.76
C VAL A 113 -10.87 -23.52 5.23
N SER A 114 -10.92 -22.78 6.36
CA SER A 114 -12.15 -22.21 6.90
C SER A 114 -12.79 -21.20 5.95
N TRP A 115 -11.97 -20.38 5.29
CA TRP A 115 -12.42 -19.41 4.31
C TRP A 115 -13.03 -20.08 3.07
N PHE A 116 -12.39 -21.15 2.56
CA PHE A 116 -12.97 -21.96 1.49
C PHE A 116 -14.25 -22.70 1.94
N LEU A 117 -14.34 -23.12 3.20
CA LEU A 117 -15.49 -23.85 3.73
C LEU A 117 -16.78 -23.01 3.69
N ILE A 118 -16.69 -21.69 3.91
CA ILE A 118 -17.85 -20.78 3.87
C ILE A 118 -18.07 -20.16 2.49
N MET A 119 -17.19 -20.44 1.50
CA MET A 119 -17.29 -19.89 0.14
C MET A 119 -18.40 -20.61 -0.65
N PRO A 120 -19.26 -19.88 -1.39
CA PRO A 120 -20.18 -20.51 -2.32
C PRO A 120 -19.43 -21.08 -3.52
N TYR A 121 -19.62 -22.38 -3.81
CA TYR A 121 -19.03 -23.07 -4.96
C TYR A 121 -19.95 -23.03 -6.19
N THR A 122 -20.58 -21.91 -6.43
CA THR A 122 -21.48 -21.72 -7.57
C THR A 122 -20.93 -20.62 -8.48
N VAL A 123 -20.73 -20.97 -9.74
CA VAL A 123 -20.37 -20.03 -10.81
C VAL A 123 -21.55 -19.94 -11.76
N THR A 124 -22.10 -18.72 -11.91
CA THR A 124 -23.15 -18.43 -12.89
C THR A 124 -22.52 -17.99 -14.21
N GLY A 125 -23.01 -18.52 -15.30
CA GLY A 125 -22.59 -18.10 -16.64
C GLY A 125 -23.77 -18.14 -17.61
N ASP A 126 -23.82 -17.21 -18.55
CA ASP A 126 -24.81 -17.20 -19.61
C ASP A 126 -24.28 -18.02 -20.78
N VAL A 127 -25.07 -19.04 -21.17
CA VAL A 127 -24.77 -19.92 -22.30
C VAL A 127 -25.90 -19.78 -23.30
N GLU A 128 -25.56 -19.62 -24.56
CA GLU A 128 -26.55 -19.60 -25.64
C GLU A 128 -26.90 -21.03 -26.05
N ILE A 129 -28.13 -21.47 -25.76
CA ILE A 129 -28.64 -22.77 -26.15
C ILE A 129 -29.79 -22.55 -27.15
N ASN A 130 -29.60 -23.03 -28.38
CA ASN A 130 -30.58 -22.85 -29.47
C ASN A 130 -30.99 -21.41 -29.78
N GLY A 131 -30.04 -20.45 -29.70
CA GLY A 131 -30.30 -19.04 -29.94
C GLY A 131 -30.97 -18.28 -28.78
N VAL A 132 -31.10 -18.92 -27.59
CA VAL A 132 -31.66 -18.30 -26.38
C VAL A 132 -30.59 -18.28 -25.29
N ALA A 133 -30.30 -17.09 -24.75
CA ALA A 133 -29.41 -16.95 -23.62
C ALA A 133 -30.07 -17.61 -22.37
N GLN A 134 -29.40 -18.55 -21.76
CA GLN A 134 -29.81 -19.19 -20.51
C GLN A 134 -28.72 -19.08 -19.47
N THR A 135 -29.07 -18.63 -18.28
CA THR A 135 -28.17 -18.61 -17.14
C THR A 135 -28.00 -19.98 -16.56
N VAL A 136 -26.80 -20.52 -16.58
CA VAL A 136 -26.47 -21.85 -16.09
C VAL A 136 -25.61 -21.73 -14.84
N ASN A 137 -25.95 -22.50 -13.80
CA ASN A 137 -25.17 -22.63 -12.59
C ASN A 137 -24.22 -23.83 -12.70
N LEU A 138 -22.92 -23.57 -12.58
CA LEU A 138 -21.88 -24.60 -12.60
C LEU A 138 -21.20 -24.65 -11.22
N THR A 139 -20.76 -25.85 -10.81
CA THR A 139 -19.96 -26.02 -9.61
C THR A 139 -18.51 -25.63 -9.91
N GLY A 140 -17.99 -24.67 -9.19
CA GLY A 140 -16.62 -24.18 -9.35
C GLY A 140 -16.26 -23.13 -8.30
N ILE A 141 -15.00 -22.74 -8.25
CA ILE A 141 -14.53 -21.64 -7.39
C ILE A 141 -14.75 -20.32 -8.14
N PRO A 142 -15.62 -19.42 -7.66
CA PRO A 142 -15.85 -18.14 -8.31
C PRO A 142 -14.62 -17.26 -8.20
N LEU A 143 -14.02 -16.88 -9.33
CA LEU A 143 -12.82 -16.04 -9.36
C LEU A 143 -13.01 -14.68 -8.67
N GLY A 144 -14.21 -14.12 -8.70
CA GLY A 144 -14.52 -12.88 -7.99
C GLY A 144 -14.29 -13.00 -6.48
N TRP A 145 -14.66 -14.11 -5.88
CA TRP A 145 -14.50 -14.33 -4.44
C TRP A 145 -13.07 -14.66 -4.02
N VAL A 146 -12.26 -15.28 -4.86
CA VAL A 146 -10.81 -15.46 -4.57
C VAL A 146 -9.99 -14.21 -4.89
N GLY A 147 -10.58 -13.25 -5.61
CA GLY A 147 -10.03 -11.95 -5.93
C GLY A 147 -10.46 -10.85 -4.95
N ALA A 148 -10.57 -9.61 -5.45
CA ALA A 148 -10.83 -8.41 -4.66
C ALA A 148 -12.10 -8.50 -3.79
N LYS A 149 -13.18 -9.09 -4.29
CA LYS A 149 -14.45 -9.22 -3.55
C LYS A 149 -14.36 -10.08 -2.28
N GLY A 150 -13.43 -11.02 -2.22
CA GLY A 150 -13.27 -11.90 -1.05
C GLY A 150 -12.32 -11.40 0.03
N ILE A 151 -11.65 -10.26 -0.18
CA ILE A 151 -10.61 -9.78 0.73
C ILE A 151 -11.16 -9.53 2.14
N PHE A 152 -12.26 -8.81 2.27
CA PHE A 152 -12.82 -8.47 3.58
C PHE A 152 -13.33 -9.70 4.32
N VAL A 153 -13.98 -10.63 3.62
CA VAL A 153 -14.34 -11.94 4.18
C VAL A 153 -13.09 -12.66 4.68
N GLY A 154 -12.02 -12.62 3.89
CA GLY A 154 -10.72 -13.20 4.25
C GLY A 154 -10.11 -12.60 5.51
N ILE A 155 -10.17 -11.28 5.70
CA ILE A 155 -9.71 -10.60 6.91
C ILE A 155 -10.45 -11.12 8.15
N PHE A 156 -11.79 -11.16 8.12
CA PHE A 156 -12.58 -11.65 9.25
C PHE A 156 -12.35 -13.13 9.51
N CYS A 157 -12.33 -13.94 8.45
CA CYS A 157 -12.06 -15.36 8.56
C CYS A 157 -10.69 -15.64 9.18
N ALA A 158 -9.65 -14.93 8.75
CA ALA A 158 -8.30 -15.05 9.31
C ALA A 158 -8.28 -14.77 10.82
N PHE A 159 -8.93 -13.69 11.26
CA PHE A 159 -8.97 -13.35 12.67
C PHE A 159 -9.78 -14.35 13.50
N ILE A 160 -10.97 -14.71 13.06
CA ILE A 160 -11.84 -15.65 13.78
C ILE A 160 -11.17 -17.03 13.87
N ALA A 161 -10.65 -17.55 12.74
CA ALA A 161 -9.99 -18.84 12.71
C ALA A 161 -8.79 -18.92 13.62
N VAL A 162 -7.89 -17.91 13.57
CA VAL A 162 -6.70 -17.89 14.43
C VAL A 162 -7.06 -17.69 15.90
N HIS A 163 -8.07 -16.89 16.23
CA HIS A 163 -8.53 -16.77 17.61
C HIS A 163 -9.05 -18.09 18.16
N LEU A 164 -9.90 -18.77 17.42
CA LEU A 164 -10.44 -20.08 17.82
C LEU A 164 -9.32 -21.13 17.94
N TYR A 165 -8.42 -21.17 16.96
CA TYR A 165 -7.26 -22.04 16.97
C TYR A 165 -6.41 -21.83 18.23
N THR A 166 -6.01 -20.57 18.48
CA THR A 166 -5.22 -20.19 19.65
C THR A 166 -5.95 -20.50 20.97
N PHE A 167 -7.26 -20.30 21.02
CA PHE A 167 -8.07 -20.61 22.19
C PHE A 167 -8.01 -22.10 22.54
N VAL A 168 -8.19 -22.98 21.55
CA VAL A 168 -8.17 -24.44 21.72
C VAL A 168 -6.76 -24.91 22.12
N GLU A 169 -5.74 -24.41 21.41
CA GLU A 169 -4.34 -24.74 21.68
C GLU A 169 -3.92 -24.35 23.10
N LYS A 170 -4.22 -23.12 23.55
CA LYS A 170 -3.90 -22.62 24.89
C LYS A 170 -4.67 -23.30 26.01
N ARG A 171 -5.80 -23.95 25.70
CA ARG A 171 -6.51 -24.81 26.64
C ARG A 171 -5.86 -26.18 26.78
N GLY A 172 -4.81 -26.47 26.01
CA GLY A 172 -4.15 -27.76 26.00
C GLY A 172 -4.94 -28.89 25.33
N TRP A 173 -5.97 -28.54 24.54
CA TRP A 173 -6.73 -29.52 23.76
C TRP A 173 -5.94 -29.90 22.50
N THR A 174 -4.84 -30.58 22.73
CA THR A 174 -3.89 -30.99 21.68
C THR A 174 -3.47 -32.43 21.90
N ILE A 175 -3.11 -33.12 20.85
CA ILE A 175 -2.55 -34.45 20.93
C ILE A 175 -1.06 -34.32 21.29
N LYS A 176 -0.68 -34.87 22.43
CA LYS A 176 0.73 -34.89 22.87
C LYS A 176 1.39 -36.15 22.37
N MET A 177 2.57 -35.99 21.77
CA MET A 177 3.38 -37.10 21.29
C MET A 177 4.42 -37.55 22.34
N PRO A 178 4.81 -38.86 22.32
CA PRO A 178 5.88 -39.35 23.17
C PRO A 178 7.23 -38.68 22.85
N ALA A 179 8.15 -38.71 23.85
CA ALA A 179 9.51 -38.23 23.65
C ALA A 179 10.23 -39.00 22.52
N GLY A 180 10.95 -38.28 21.66
CA GLY A 180 11.69 -38.85 20.54
C GLY A 180 10.98 -38.70 19.15
N VAL A 181 9.74 -38.19 19.10
CA VAL A 181 9.09 -37.85 17.87
C VAL A 181 9.69 -36.57 17.27
N PRO A 182 9.94 -36.49 15.93
CA PRO A 182 10.42 -35.27 15.31
C PRO A 182 9.48 -34.07 15.55
N PRO A 183 10.00 -32.85 15.82
CA PRO A 183 9.19 -31.68 16.16
C PRO A 183 8.10 -31.36 15.16
N THR A 184 8.37 -31.50 13.84
CA THR A 184 7.40 -31.27 12.77
C THR A 184 6.21 -32.22 12.81
N VAL A 185 6.43 -33.46 13.26
CA VAL A 185 5.36 -34.46 13.42
C VAL A 185 4.55 -34.14 14.67
N GLU A 186 5.22 -33.82 15.78
CA GLU A 186 4.55 -33.40 17.00
C GLU A 186 3.66 -32.19 16.79
N GLU A 187 4.16 -31.12 16.11
CA GLU A 187 3.38 -29.94 15.77
C GLU A 187 2.16 -30.28 14.91
N SER A 188 2.30 -31.18 13.93
CA SER A 188 1.20 -31.60 13.06
C SER A 188 0.07 -32.29 13.82
N PHE A 189 0.40 -33.19 14.76
CA PHE A 189 -0.60 -33.85 15.59
C PHE A 189 -1.20 -32.91 16.64
N ALA A 190 -0.41 -31.99 17.19
CA ALA A 190 -0.90 -30.97 18.10
C ALA A 190 -1.91 -30.03 17.44
N ALA A 191 -1.74 -29.74 16.15
CA ALA A 191 -2.63 -28.89 15.37
C ALA A 191 -3.99 -29.55 15.01
N LEU A 192 -4.10 -30.87 15.08
CA LEU A 192 -5.28 -31.62 14.59
C LEU A 192 -6.58 -31.21 15.29
N ILE A 193 -6.60 -31.21 16.63
CA ILE A 193 -7.80 -30.84 17.41
C ILE A 193 -8.14 -29.35 17.24
N PRO A 194 -7.20 -28.40 17.38
CA PRO A 194 -7.48 -26.98 17.12
C PRO A 194 -8.06 -26.75 15.73
N ALA A 195 -7.46 -27.31 14.67
CA ALA A 195 -7.95 -27.18 13.31
C ALA A 195 -9.35 -27.78 13.11
N ALA A 196 -9.60 -28.98 13.67
CA ALA A 196 -10.91 -29.62 13.58
C ALA A 196 -12.01 -28.79 14.25
N VAL A 197 -11.75 -28.24 15.43
CA VAL A 197 -12.73 -27.38 16.15
C VAL A 197 -13.02 -26.11 15.31
N VAL A 198 -12.01 -25.47 14.74
CA VAL A 198 -12.21 -24.30 13.88
C VAL A 198 -13.06 -24.68 12.66
N MET A 199 -12.74 -25.75 11.97
CA MET A 199 -13.52 -26.23 10.81
C MET A 199 -14.98 -26.54 11.19
N ILE A 200 -15.23 -27.14 12.35
CA ILE A 200 -16.61 -27.40 12.83
C ILE A 200 -17.36 -26.09 13.03
N VAL A 201 -16.73 -25.08 13.65
CA VAL A 201 -17.38 -23.77 13.86
C VAL A 201 -17.75 -23.12 12.53
N PHE A 202 -16.82 -23.09 11.56
CA PHE A 202 -17.09 -22.51 10.25
C PHE A 202 -18.12 -23.33 9.44
N PHE A 203 -18.13 -24.64 9.59
CA PHE A 203 -19.15 -25.49 9.03
C PHE A 203 -20.55 -25.16 9.58
N LEU A 204 -20.68 -24.95 10.89
CA LEU A 204 -21.93 -24.54 11.50
C LEU A 204 -22.37 -23.15 11.01
N ILE A 205 -21.44 -22.21 10.88
CA ILE A 205 -21.70 -20.88 10.29
C ILE A 205 -22.25 -21.06 8.86
N ASN A 206 -21.60 -21.87 8.03
CA ASN A 206 -22.06 -22.12 6.66
C ASN A 206 -23.47 -22.69 6.59
N ILE A 207 -23.80 -23.64 7.48
CA ILE A 207 -25.16 -24.19 7.59
C ILE A 207 -26.17 -23.11 7.95
N ILE A 208 -25.87 -22.29 8.96
CA ILE A 208 -26.78 -21.24 9.43
C ILE A 208 -27.12 -20.27 8.30
N PHE A 209 -26.09 -19.77 7.58
CA PHE A 209 -26.31 -18.84 6.49
C PHE A 209 -27.00 -19.49 5.28
N GLY A 210 -26.71 -20.78 5.00
CA GLY A 210 -27.42 -21.53 3.99
C GLY A 210 -28.92 -21.69 4.28
N TYR A 211 -29.29 -21.94 5.54
CA TYR A 211 -30.71 -21.96 5.95
C TYR A 211 -31.40 -20.57 5.89
N LEU A 212 -30.64 -19.49 6.01
CA LEU A 212 -31.14 -18.12 5.84
C LEU A 212 -31.28 -17.72 4.37
N GLY A 213 -30.91 -18.62 3.42
CA GLY A 213 -31.01 -18.37 1.99
C GLY A 213 -29.95 -17.38 1.46
N THR A 214 -28.83 -17.26 2.16
CA THR A 214 -27.72 -16.36 1.82
C THR A 214 -26.38 -17.02 2.12
N ASP A 215 -25.28 -16.36 1.85
CA ASP A 215 -23.94 -16.77 2.24
C ASP A 215 -23.15 -15.66 2.91
N VAL A 216 -22.10 -16.04 3.65
CA VAL A 216 -21.26 -15.12 4.42
C VAL A 216 -20.56 -14.10 3.53
N PHE A 217 -20.14 -14.54 2.32
CA PHE A 217 -19.43 -13.68 1.37
C PHE A 217 -20.31 -12.53 0.89
N GLN A 218 -21.54 -12.84 0.50
CA GLN A 218 -22.50 -11.86 0.02
C GLN A 218 -22.86 -10.83 1.11
N ILE A 219 -23.09 -11.28 2.32
CA ILE A 219 -23.43 -10.38 3.44
C ILE A 219 -22.28 -9.45 3.75
N ILE A 220 -21.07 -9.95 3.91
CA ILE A 220 -19.91 -9.09 4.20
C ILE A 220 -19.64 -8.15 3.03
N PHE A 221 -19.79 -8.60 1.80
CA PHE A 221 -19.62 -7.78 0.61
C PHE A 221 -20.63 -6.63 0.59
N GLU A 222 -21.91 -6.91 0.74
CA GLU A 222 -22.97 -5.88 0.63
C GLU A 222 -23.00 -4.92 1.82
N PHE A 223 -22.92 -5.45 3.05
CA PHE A 223 -23.14 -4.63 4.25
C PHE A 223 -21.86 -3.98 4.77
N LEU A 224 -20.69 -4.49 4.46
CA LEU A 224 -19.46 -3.94 4.99
C LEU A 224 -18.50 -3.47 3.88
N GLN A 225 -18.17 -4.34 2.93
CA GLN A 225 -17.16 -4.01 1.93
C GLN A 225 -17.62 -2.89 1.00
N THR A 226 -18.78 -3.00 0.40
CA THR A 226 -19.31 -2.00 -0.54
C THR A 226 -19.41 -0.60 0.08
N PRO A 227 -19.95 -0.39 1.29
CA PRO A 227 -19.94 0.93 1.93
C PRO A 227 -18.53 1.47 2.20
N LEU A 228 -17.58 0.61 2.60
CA LEU A 228 -16.20 1.03 2.85
C LEU A 228 -15.46 1.38 1.56
N LEU A 229 -15.67 0.63 0.47
CA LEU A 229 -15.11 0.94 -0.84
C LEU A 229 -15.67 2.28 -1.36
N ASN A 230 -16.99 2.47 -1.28
CA ASN A 230 -17.63 3.70 -1.71
C ASN A 230 -17.14 4.93 -0.91
N LEU A 231 -16.89 4.75 0.39
CA LEU A 231 -16.29 5.81 1.21
C LEU A 231 -14.82 6.04 0.80
N GLY A 232 -14.04 4.98 0.62
CA GLY A 232 -12.62 5.03 0.27
C GLY A 232 -12.36 5.63 -1.12
N ASP A 233 -13.27 5.45 -2.07
CA ASP A 233 -13.23 6.02 -3.42
C ASP A 233 -13.71 7.49 -3.46
N THR A 234 -13.59 8.22 -2.36
CA THR A 234 -13.94 9.64 -2.31
C THR A 234 -12.70 10.52 -2.14
N LEU A 235 -12.70 11.66 -2.84
CA LEU A 235 -11.66 12.67 -2.67
C LEU A 235 -11.52 13.12 -1.21
N GLY A 236 -12.64 13.28 -0.50
CA GLY A 236 -12.65 13.70 0.90
C GLY A 236 -11.94 12.71 1.82
N ALA A 237 -12.19 11.40 1.64
CA ALA A 237 -11.53 10.36 2.43
C ALA A 237 -10.02 10.33 2.15
N MET A 238 -9.63 10.42 0.87
CA MET A 238 -8.22 10.42 0.46
C MET A 238 -7.46 11.63 1.02
N VAL A 239 -8.02 12.83 0.90
CA VAL A 239 -7.44 14.06 1.46
C VAL A 239 -7.31 13.96 2.99
N THR A 240 -8.36 13.50 3.66
CA THR A 240 -8.35 13.32 5.12
C THR A 240 -7.26 12.33 5.56
N ALA A 241 -7.18 11.18 4.90
CA ALA A 241 -6.17 10.17 5.18
C ALA A 241 -4.75 10.73 4.99
N TYR A 242 -4.52 11.52 3.93
CA TYR A 242 -3.20 12.12 3.65
C TYR A 242 -2.83 13.23 4.62
N ILE A 243 -3.77 14.03 5.08
CA ILE A 243 -3.53 15.01 6.15
C ILE A 243 -3.05 14.28 7.41
N PHE A 244 -3.74 13.21 7.85
CA PHE A 244 -3.32 12.42 9.02
C PHE A 244 -1.97 11.73 8.79
N LEU A 245 -1.75 11.16 7.61
CA LEU A 245 -0.47 10.53 7.25
C LEU A 245 0.71 11.49 7.44
N HIS A 246 0.60 12.71 6.94
CA HIS A 246 1.66 13.71 7.04
C HIS A 246 1.79 14.33 8.44
N LEU A 247 0.68 14.43 9.18
CA LEU A 247 0.72 14.81 10.59
C LEU A 247 1.45 13.77 11.44
N PHE A 248 1.24 12.47 11.21
CA PHE A 248 2.01 11.42 11.90
C PHE A 248 3.50 11.50 11.58
N TRP A 249 3.86 11.68 10.31
CA TRP A 249 5.26 11.89 9.91
C TRP A 249 5.87 13.13 10.58
N PHE A 250 5.11 14.21 10.69
CA PHE A 250 5.56 15.42 11.39
C PHE A 250 5.91 15.15 12.86
N PHE A 251 5.20 14.25 13.53
CA PHE A 251 5.51 13.85 14.90
C PHE A 251 6.53 12.69 15.00
N GLY A 252 7.21 12.35 13.92
CA GLY A 252 8.25 11.33 13.89
C GLY A 252 7.72 9.88 13.83
N VAL A 253 6.41 9.70 13.61
CA VAL A 253 5.79 8.39 13.42
C VAL A 253 5.64 8.12 11.91
N ASN A 254 5.93 6.90 11.47
CA ASN A 254 5.70 6.53 10.07
C ASN A 254 4.20 6.55 9.72
N GLY A 255 3.74 7.70 9.20
CA GLY A 255 2.33 7.93 8.86
C GLY A 255 1.81 6.97 7.79
N GLY A 256 2.65 6.57 6.83
CA GLY A 256 2.31 5.59 5.81
C GLY A 256 1.96 4.23 6.42
N SER A 257 2.70 3.79 7.44
CA SER A 257 2.40 2.54 8.15
C SER A 257 1.12 2.62 8.98
N VAL A 258 0.86 3.77 9.61
CA VAL A 258 -0.31 3.96 10.48
C VAL A 258 -1.60 4.07 9.64
N VAL A 259 -1.64 5.00 8.70
CA VAL A 259 -2.81 5.23 7.85
C VAL A 259 -3.00 4.08 6.87
N GLY A 260 -1.92 3.57 6.28
CA GLY A 260 -1.94 2.46 5.34
C GLY A 260 -2.47 1.15 5.94
N ALA A 261 -2.31 0.92 7.26
CA ALA A 261 -2.90 -0.25 7.92
C ALA A 261 -4.44 -0.32 7.77
N VAL A 262 -5.08 0.84 7.63
CA VAL A 262 -6.53 0.95 7.44
C VAL A 262 -6.89 1.17 5.97
N PHE A 263 -6.16 2.03 5.26
CA PHE A 263 -6.53 2.51 3.93
C PHE A 263 -6.04 1.59 2.80
N ASN A 264 -4.86 0.97 2.92
CA ASN A 264 -4.30 0.14 1.85
C ASN A 264 -5.20 -1.06 1.44
N PRO A 265 -5.87 -1.80 2.36
CA PRO A 265 -6.79 -2.86 1.96
C PRO A 265 -7.91 -2.37 1.03
N ILE A 266 -8.44 -1.18 1.31
CA ILE A 266 -9.48 -0.55 0.50
C ILE A 266 -8.92 -0.17 -0.87
N LEU A 267 -7.81 0.57 -0.88
CA LEU A 267 -7.18 1.06 -2.11
C LEU A 267 -6.68 -0.05 -3.03
N GLN A 268 -6.15 -1.15 -2.46
CA GLN A 268 -5.74 -2.32 -3.24
C GLN A 268 -6.94 -3.05 -3.84
N THR A 269 -8.06 -3.11 -3.12
CA THR A 269 -9.30 -3.67 -3.65
C THR A 269 -9.82 -2.85 -4.83
N LEU A 270 -9.80 -1.51 -4.73
CA LEU A 270 -10.19 -0.60 -5.81
C LEU A 270 -9.23 -0.71 -7.01
N SER A 271 -7.90 -0.85 -6.77
CA SER A 271 -6.94 -1.13 -7.85
C SER A 271 -7.25 -2.44 -8.58
N ALA A 272 -7.55 -3.50 -7.84
CA ALA A 272 -7.90 -4.78 -8.43
C ALA A 272 -9.23 -4.71 -9.21
N GLY A 273 -10.17 -3.87 -8.77
CA GLY A 273 -11.38 -3.52 -9.51
C GLY A 273 -11.05 -2.89 -10.86
N ASN A 274 -10.13 -1.91 -10.89
CA ASN A 274 -9.69 -1.29 -12.15
C ASN A 274 -9.03 -2.29 -13.11
N VAL A 275 -8.21 -3.20 -12.59
CA VAL A 275 -7.65 -4.32 -13.40
C VAL A 275 -8.75 -5.20 -13.97
N ALA A 276 -9.85 -5.38 -13.24
CA ALA A 276 -11.02 -6.16 -13.67
C ALA A 276 -11.98 -5.38 -14.59
N GLY A 277 -11.69 -4.11 -14.91
CA GLY A 277 -12.50 -3.26 -15.80
C GLY A 277 -13.48 -2.34 -15.08
N GLU A 278 -13.40 -2.22 -13.74
CA GLU A 278 -14.08 -1.17 -12.99
C GLU A 278 -13.35 0.18 -13.17
N HIS A 279 -13.98 1.27 -12.76
CA HIS A 279 -13.46 2.63 -12.99
C HIS A 279 -13.42 3.44 -11.69
N HIS A 280 -12.41 3.18 -10.85
CA HIS A 280 -12.17 3.90 -9.60
C HIS A 280 -11.04 4.91 -9.77
N ILE A 281 -11.28 6.20 -9.50
CA ILE A 281 -10.24 7.23 -9.53
C ILE A 281 -9.28 7.02 -8.36
N ILE A 282 -9.83 6.88 -7.16
CA ILE A 282 -9.04 6.64 -5.96
C ILE A 282 -8.74 5.14 -5.84
N CYS A 283 -7.48 4.79 -5.98
CA CYS A 283 -6.99 3.42 -5.86
C CYS A 283 -5.54 3.43 -5.36
N GLN A 284 -4.94 2.28 -5.09
CA GLN A 284 -3.56 2.20 -4.61
C GLN A 284 -2.58 2.86 -5.60
N GLN A 285 -2.77 2.63 -6.89
CA GLN A 285 -1.92 3.20 -7.93
C GLN A 285 -2.02 4.74 -7.99
N PHE A 286 -3.23 5.30 -7.79
CA PHE A 286 -3.42 6.75 -7.66
C PHE A 286 -2.64 7.30 -6.45
N GLN A 287 -2.77 6.65 -5.30
CA GLN A 287 -2.05 7.01 -4.09
C GLN A 287 -0.54 7.02 -4.29
N ASP A 288 0.00 5.93 -4.85
CA ASP A 288 1.44 5.72 -4.93
C ASP A 288 2.12 6.63 -5.96
N LEU A 289 1.39 7.03 -7.03
CA LEU A 289 1.98 7.69 -8.18
C LEU A 289 1.51 9.14 -8.40
N PHE A 290 0.36 9.57 -7.85
CA PHE A 290 -0.18 10.91 -8.07
C PHE A 290 -0.32 11.75 -6.79
N ALA A 291 -0.18 11.14 -5.61
CA ALA A 291 -0.30 11.88 -4.36
C ALA A 291 1.03 12.48 -3.89
N THR A 292 2.15 11.74 -4.00
CA THR A 292 3.46 12.21 -3.51
C THR A 292 4.56 11.94 -4.52
N PHE A 293 5.50 12.89 -4.63
CA PHE A 293 6.69 12.80 -5.48
C PHE A 293 7.95 12.99 -4.65
N GLY A 294 8.82 11.98 -4.65
CA GLY A 294 9.98 11.95 -3.77
C GLY A 294 9.63 11.61 -2.32
N GLY A 295 8.64 10.72 -2.10
CA GLY A 295 8.21 10.23 -0.80
C GLY A 295 7.24 11.17 -0.06
N ALA A 296 7.01 10.89 1.23
CA ALA A 296 6.09 11.67 2.05
C ALA A 296 6.37 13.18 1.97
N GLY A 297 5.32 13.99 1.88
CA GLY A 297 5.43 15.44 1.71
C GLY A 297 5.73 15.90 0.28
N SER A 298 5.85 15.00 -0.68
CA SER A 298 6.32 15.35 -2.05
C SER A 298 7.68 16.06 -2.02
N THR A 299 8.61 15.52 -1.24
CA THR A 299 9.88 16.17 -0.91
C THR A 299 10.86 16.32 -2.08
N LEU A 300 10.63 15.66 -3.23
CA LEU A 300 11.41 15.94 -4.44
C LEU A 300 11.24 17.41 -4.89
N SER A 301 10.04 17.98 -4.73
CA SER A 301 9.76 19.39 -4.96
C SER A 301 10.59 20.30 -4.02
N LEU A 302 10.69 19.91 -2.73
CA LEU A 302 11.51 20.57 -1.75
C LEU A 302 13.00 20.52 -2.11
N VAL A 303 13.51 19.34 -2.47
CA VAL A 303 14.91 19.14 -2.88
C VAL A 303 15.27 20.03 -4.08
N ILE A 304 14.39 20.11 -5.08
CA ILE A 304 14.59 21.01 -6.23
C ILE A 304 14.58 22.48 -5.79
N ALA A 305 13.66 22.87 -4.90
CA ALA A 305 13.62 24.23 -4.36
C ALA A 305 14.91 24.58 -3.60
N MET A 306 15.46 23.65 -2.80
CA MET A 306 16.73 23.80 -2.10
C MET A 306 17.88 24.07 -3.06
N LEU A 307 17.97 23.30 -4.13
CA LEU A 307 19.06 23.41 -5.11
C LEU A 307 18.99 24.70 -5.93
N LEU A 308 17.78 25.12 -6.31
CA LEU A 308 17.58 26.28 -7.18
C LEU A 308 17.56 27.62 -6.44
N PHE A 309 16.99 27.70 -5.24
CA PHE A 309 16.65 28.96 -4.61
C PHE A 309 17.39 29.24 -3.29
N CYS A 310 18.06 28.25 -2.69
CA CYS A 310 18.82 28.44 -1.46
C CYS A 310 20.28 28.82 -1.72
N LYS A 311 20.89 29.48 -0.73
CA LYS A 311 22.31 29.94 -0.76
C LYS A 311 23.19 29.21 0.25
N SER A 312 22.64 28.76 1.39
CA SER A 312 23.38 28.05 2.44
C SER A 312 24.05 26.79 1.84
N LYS A 313 25.31 26.60 2.19
CA LYS A 313 26.12 25.44 1.79
C LYS A 313 25.52 24.15 2.36
N ARG A 314 25.06 24.21 3.62
CA ARG A 314 24.43 23.08 4.32
C ARG A 314 23.19 22.62 3.59
N ILE A 315 22.26 23.51 3.24
CA ILE A 315 21.02 23.19 2.53
C ILE A 315 21.33 22.64 1.13
N LYS A 316 22.25 23.27 0.39
CA LYS A 316 22.62 22.79 -0.96
C LYS A 316 23.27 21.41 -0.95
N ASN A 317 24.15 21.14 0.01
CA ASN A 317 24.80 19.82 0.10
C ASN A 317 23.78 18.74 0.44
N LEU A 318 22.87 19.01 1.38
CA LEU A 318 21.76 18.09 1.69
C LEU A 318 20.87 17.86 0.47
N GLY A 319 20.53 18.92 -0.27
CA GLY A 319 19.77 18.82 -1.52
C GLY A 319 20.44 17.93 -2.56
N LYS A 320 21.78 18.07 -2.76
CA LYS A 320 22.54 17.20 -3.67
C LYS A 320 22.52 15.73 -3.26
N MET A 321 22.68 15.45 -1.96
CA MET A 321 22.65 14.09 -1.41
C MET A 321 21.26 13.45 -1.54
N SER A 322 20.21 14.26 -1.42
CA SER A 322 18.80 13.78 -1.43
C SER A 322 18.19 13.71 -2.83
N LEU A 323 18.83 14.27 -3.86
CA LEU A 323 18.26 14.35 -5.21
C LEU A 323 18.07 12.95 -5.83
N VAL A 324 19.14 12.16 -5.85
CA VAL A 324 19.08 10.82 -6.47
C VAL A 324 18.11 9.90 -5.73
N PRO A 325 18.18 9.73 -4.39
CA PRO A 325 17.15 8.98 -3.66
C PRO A 325 15.73 9.51 -3.90
N GLY A 326 15.55 10.84 -3.91
CA GLY A 326 14.27 11.49 -4.11
C GLY A 326 13.63 11.20 -5.48
N ILE A 327 14.42 11.04 -6.55
CA ILE A 327 13.91 10.60 -7.86
C ILE A 327 13.24 9.22 -7.77
N PHE A 328 13.73 8.35 -6.88
CA PHE A 328 13.17 7.02 -6.61
C PHE A 328 12.21 7.01 -5.42
N ASN A 329 11.66 8.15 -5.03
CA ASN A 329 10.71 8.34 -3.92
C ASN A 329 11.26 7.99 -2.52
N ILE A 330 12.58 7.89 -2.36
CA ILE A 330 13.25 7.65 -1.08
C ILE A 330 13.63 9.00 -0.47
N ASN A 331 13.06 9.37 0.68
CA ASN A 331 13.20 10.71 1.27
C ASN A 331 13.75 10.75 2.70
N GLU A 332 14.21 9.65 3.24
CA GLU A 332 14.84 9.59 4.55
C GLU A 332 15.97 10.61 4.71
N PRO A 333 16.87 10.83 3.71
CA PRO A 333 17.91 11.82 3.82
C PRO A 333 17.38 13.25 4.06
N ILE A 334 16.24 13.60 3.44
CA ILE A 334 15.64 14.92 3.60
C ILE A 334 14.80 15.03 4.88
N LEU A 335 14.08 13.98 5.25
CA LEU A 335 13.24 13.96 6.45
C LEU A 335 14.05 14.14 7.73
N PHE A 336 15.23 13.50 7.78
CA PHE A 336 16.12 13.53 8.95
C PHE A 336 17.25 14.56 8.82
N GLY A 337 17.72 14.85 7.61
CA GLY A 337 18.81 15.79 7.38
C GLY A 337 18.36 17.26 7.41
N LEU A 338 17.20 17.59 6.87
CA LEU A 338 16.52 18.85 7.11
C LEU A 338 15.48 18.55 8.19
N PRO A 339 15.56 19.10 9.41
CA PRO A 339 14.66 18.71 10.49
C PRO A 339 13.21 19.09 10.11
N ILE A 340 12.54 18.22 9.33
CA ILE A 340 11.12 18.37 8.97
C ILE A 340 10.27 17.94 10.15
N VAL A 341 10.70 16.86 10.83
CA VAL A 341 10.04 16.36 12.03
C VAL A 341 10.06 17.44 13.13
N LEU A 342 8.88 17.76 13.66
CA LEU A 342 8.64 18.80 14.67
C LEU A 342 9.06 20.23 14.26
N ASN A 343 9.30 20.50 12.99
CA ASN A 343 9.60 21.82 12.48
C ASN A 343 8.33 22.58 12.05
N PRO A 344 7.92 23.63 12.82
CA PRO A 344 6.69 24.38 12.51
C PRO A 344 6.71 25.09 11.16
N ALA A 345 7.87 25.45 10.66
CA ALA A 345 7.99 26.13 9.38
C ALA A 345 7.70 25.17 8.20
N MET A 346 8.00 23.89 8.36
CA MET A 346 7.90 22.92 7.27
C MET A 346 6.60 22.10 7.27
N ILE A 347 5.81 22.09 8.35
CA ILE A 347 4.55 21.30 8.40
C ILE A 347 3.55 21.73 7.34
N VAL A 348 3.43 23.03 7.09
CA VAL A 348 2.45 23.57 6.15
C VAL A 348 2.70 23.05 4.73
N PRO A 349 3.87 23.28 4.10
CA PRO A 349 4.10 22.77 2.75
C PRO A 349 4.17 21.25 2.72
N PHE A 350 4.62 20.59 3.79
CA PHE A 350 4.70 19.12 3.89
C PHE A 350 3.32 18.44 3.81
N VAL A 351 2.27 19.09 4.33
CA VAL A 351 0.88 18.61 4.25
C VAL A 351 0.19 19.13 2.98
N VAL A 352 0.41 20.40 2.63
CA VAL A 352 -0.32 21.08 1.55
C VAL A 352 0.07 20.52 0.18
N VAL A 353 1.36 20.28 -0.09
CA VAL A 353 1.79 19.84 -1.44
C VAL A 353 1.16 18.51 -1.85
N PRO A 354 1.20 17.43 -1.05
CA PRO A 354 0.51 16.19 -1.38
C PRO A 354 -1.01 16.36 -1.50
N THR A 355 -1.61 17.19 -0.64
CA THR A 355 -3.05 17.47 -0.69
C THR A 355 -3.43 18.14 -2.02
N VAL A 356 -2.67 19.11 -2.47
CA VAL A 356 -2.85 19.79 -3.76
C VAL A 356 -2.66 18.81 -4.92
N ASN A 357 -1.64 17.96 -4.86
CA ASN A 357 -1.43 16.91 -5.87
C ASN A 357 -2.65 15.99 -6.00
N ILE A 358 -3.18 15.50 -4.88
CA ILE A 358 -4.37 14.64 -4.84
C ILE A 358 -5.57 15.35 -5.48
N ILE A 359 -5.85 16.59 -5.06
CA ILE A 359 -7.02 17.34 -5.53
C ILE A 359 -6.92 17.59 -7.04
N ILE A 360 -5.79 18.06 -7.53
CA ILE A 360 -5.61 18.37 -8.96
C ILE A 360 -5.64 17.09 -9.80
N SER A 361 -4.97 16.02 -9.35
CA SER A 361 -4.97 14.74 -10.07
C SER A 361 -6.36 14.13 -10.12
N TYR A 362 -7.09 14.17 -9.00
CA TYR A 362 -8.48 13.70 -8.95
C TYR A 362 -9.36 14.46 -9.95
N ILE A 363 -9.34 15.79 -9.90
CA ILE A 363 -10.13 16.63 -10.81
C ILE A 363 -9.75 16.37 -12.27
N ALA A 364 -8.47 16.24 -12.58
CA ALA A 364 -8.00 15.97 -13.94
C ALA A 364 -8.49 14.61 -14.47
N MET A 365 -8.58 13.60 -13.61
CA MET A 365 -9.10 12.27 -13.95
C MET A 365 -10.63 12.26 -14.02
N ASP A 366 -11.31 12.92 -13.10
CA ASP A 366 -12.77 13.06 -13.06
C ASP A 366 -13.32 13.81 -14.29
N MET A 367 -12.60 14.84 -14.74
CA MET A 367 -12.91 15.57 -15.97
C MET A 367 -12.51 14.83 -17.25
N GLY A 368 -11.88 13.67 -17.16
CA GLY A 368 -11.40 12.89 -18.31
C GLY A 368 -10.21 13.50 -19.06
N ILE A 369 -9.53 14.53 -18.49
CA ILE A 369 -8.32 15.13 -19.07
C ILE A 369 -7.16 14.12 -19.00
N VAL A 370 -7.05 13.42 -17.90
CA VAL A 370 -6.12 12.31 -17.67
C VAL A 370 -6.93 11.03 -17.50
N PRO A 371 -6.58 9.93 -18.17
CA PRO A 371 -7.24 8.65 -17.93
C PRO A 371 -7.12 8.19 -16.47
N ILE A 372 -8.12 7.45 -16.01
CA ILE A 372 -8.08 6.80 -14.71
C ILE A 372 -6.92 5.79 -14.67
N CYS A 373 -6.31 5.62 -13.52
CA CYS A 373 -5.23 4.66 -13.33
C CYS A 373 -5.69 3.23 -13.67
N SER A 374 -4.86 2.50 -14.40
CA SER A 374 -5.18 1.13 -14.87
C SER A 374 -5.33 0.10 -13.74
N GLY A 375 -4.93 0.43 -12.52
CA GLY A 375 -4.90 -0.49 -11.38
C GLY A 375 -3.68 -1.42 -11.36
N VAL A 376 -2.87 -1.43 -12.43
CA VAL A 376 -1.64 -2.23 -12.52
C VAL A 376 -0.65 -1.77 -11.46
N ASN A 377 -0.10 -2.70 -10.68
CA ASN A 377 0.82 -2.35 -9.61
C ASN A 377 2.21 -1.97 -10.17
N ILE A 378 2.43 -0.68 -10.33
CA ILE A 378 3.72 -0.10 -10.68
C ILE A 378 4.47 0.16 -9.37
N PRO A 379 5.75 -0.25 -9.26
CA PRO A 379 6.54 0.04 -8.06
C PRO A 379 6.51 1.53 -7.71
N TRP A 380 6.21 1.85 -6.46
CA TRP A 380 6.17 3.23 -5.97
C TRP A 380 7.52 3.97 -6.13
N THR A 381 8.63 3.21 -6.27
CA THR A 381 9.97 3.74 -6.55
C THR A 381 10.17 4.12 -8.01
N THR A 382 9.19 3.93 -8.89
CA THR A 382 9.31 4.32 -10.30
C THR A 382 9.43 5.83 -10.42
N PRO A 383 10.43 6.35 -11.17
CA PRO A 383 10.62 7.79 -11.32
C PRO A 383 9.39 8.52 -11.85
N LEU A 384 9.20 9.74 -11.35
CA LEU A 384 8.18 10.67 -11.82
C LEU A 384 8.20 10.81 -13.36
N VAL A 385 7.07 11.14 -13.95
CA VAL A 385 6.78 11.22 -15.40
C VAL A 385 6.69 9.82 -16.02
N ILE A 386 7.67 8.93 -15.78
CA ILE A 386 7.61 7.54 -16.25
C ILE A 386 6.45 6.82 -15.56
N SER A 387 6.33 6.97 -14.26
CA SER A 387 5.25 6.33 -13.49
C SER A 387 3.86 6.80 -13.92
N GLY A 388 3.67 8.10 -14.17
CA GLY A 388 2.41 8.66 -14.67
C GLY A 388 2.07 8.19 -16.07
N PHE A 389 3.08 8.11 -16.95
CA PHE A 389 2.93 7.56 -18.30
C PHE A 389 2.47 6.10 -18.27
N LEU A 390 3.11 5.27 -17.43
CA LEU A 390 2.80 3.85 -17.31
C LEU A 390 1.44 3.58 -16.62
N ALA A 391 1.06 4.44 -15.68
CA ALA A 391 -0.19 4.30 -14.94
C ALA A 391 -1.43 4.68 -15.78
N THR A 392 -1.26 5.63 -16.70
CA THR A 392 -2.35 6.22 -17.48
C THR A 392 -1.96 6.31 -18.96
N ASN A 393 -1.29 7.39 -19.35
CA ASN A 393 -0.69 7.66 -20.65
C ASN A 393 0.26 8.87 -20.55
N TRP A 394 0.70 9.43 -21.71
CA TRP A 394 1.62 10.58 -21.75
C TRP A 394 1.06 11.84 -21.05
N VAL A 395 -0.27 12.01 -20.98
CA VAL A 395 -0.90 13.17 -20.30
C VAL A 395 -0.70 13.07 -18.78
N GLY A 396 -0.78 11.86 -18.21
CA GLY A 396 -0.51 11.63 -16.79
C GLY A 396 0.95 11.92 -16.41
N GLY A 397 1.89 11.58 -17.29
CA GLY A 397 3.30 11.96 -17.10
C GLY A 397 3.50 13.48 -17.09
N ILE A 398 2.84 14.20 -17.99
CA ILE A 398 2.87 15.68 -18.04
C ILE A 398 2.24 16.25 -16.75
N LEU A 399 1.09 15.73 -16.32
CA LEU A 399 0.45 16.17 -15.07
C LEU A 399 1.40 16.04 -13.89
N GLN A 400 2.08 14.91 -13.74
CA GLN A 400 3.06 14.74 -12.67
C GLN A 400 4.18 15.78 -12.74
N GLY A 401 4.70 16.09 -13.93
CA GLY A 401 5.73 17.13 -14.12
C GLY A 401 5.24 18.52 -13.72
N LEU A 402 4.00 18.87 -14.07
CA LEU A 402 3.39 20.14 -13.68
C LEU A 402 3.17 20.25 -12.17
N LEU A 403 2.72 19.16 -11.54
CA LEU A 403 2.51 19.09 -10.09
C LEU A 403 3.85 19.18 -9.33
N LEU A 404 4.92 18.58 -9.85
CA LEU A 404 6.25 18.74 -9.29
C LEU A 404 6.68 20.21 -9.28
N ILE A 405 6.51 20.92 -10.40
CA ILE A 405 6.84 22.34 -10.53
C ILE A 405 5.99 23.17 -9.55
N LEU A 406 4.69 22.91 -9.48
CA LEU A 406 3.80 23.58 -8.53
C LEU A 406 4.26 23.37 -7.09
N GLY A 407 4.64 22.13 -6.73
CA GLY A 407 5.19 21.80 -5.42
C GLY A 407 6.47 22.58 -5.09
N VAL A 408 7.34 22.79 -6.08
CA VAL A 408 8.55 23.63 -5.92
C VAL A 408 8.20 25.06 -5.52
N PHE A 409 7.21 25.67 -6.18
CA PHE A 409 6.76 27.01 -5.84
C PHE A 409 6.08 27.08 -4.46
N ILE A 410 5.34 26.06 -4.06
CA ILE A 410 4.73 25.99 -2.72
C ILE A 410 5.81 25.88 -1.63
N TYR A 411 6.83 25.05 -1.83
CA TYR A 411 7.93 24.89 -0.87
C TYR A 411 8.86 26.11 -0.79
N MET A 412 9.03 26.85 -1.89
CA MET A 412 10.01 27.92 -2.03
C MET A 412 9.97 28.98 -0.89
N PRO A 413 8.81 29.54 -0.49
CA PRO A 413 8.78 30.57 0.56
C PRO A 413 9.22 30.01 1.92
N PHE A 414 8.88 28.76 2.22
CA PHE A 414 9.19 28.13 3.50
C PHE A 414 10.66 27.76 3.61
N ILE A 415 11.24 27.16 2.56
CA ILE A 415 12.66 26.79 2.59
C ILE A 415 13.57 28.02 2.59
N LYS A 416 13.16 29.15 2.01
CA LYS A 416 13.91 30.39 2.07
C LYS A 416 13.99 30.98 3.49
N VAL A 417 13.01 30.69 4.35
CA VAL A 417 13.09 31.10 5.77
C VAL A 417 14.21 30.35 6.46
N LEU A 418 14.24 29.02 6.29
CA LEU A 418 15.32 28.19 6.86
C LEU A 418 16.69 28.50 6.23
N ASP A 419 16.74 28.81 4.95
CA ASP A 419 17.99 29.22 4.28
C ASP A 419 18.61 30.45 4.91
N LYS A 420 17.80 31.44 5.30
CA LYS A 420 18.29 32.62 5.99
C LYS A 420 18.83 32.29 7.38
N GLU A 421 18.15 31.45 8.14
CA GLU A 421 18.61 31.02 9.46
C GLU A 421 19.97 30.32 9.38
N TYR A 422 20.11 29.35 8.46
CA TYR A 422 21.37 28.63 8.27
C TYR A 422 22.51 29.49 7.70
N LEU A 423 22.19 30.49 6.86
CA LEU A 423 23.20 31.46 6.40
C LEU A 423 23.74 32.30 7.54
N MET A 424 22.90 32.73 8.49
CA MET A 424 23.35 33.46 9.67
C MET A 424 24.23 32.59 10.58
N GLU A 425 23.83 31.31 10.79
CA GLU A 425 24.64 30.34 11.54
C GLU A 425 26.03 30.13 10.87
N GLU A 426 26.04 29.94 9.52
CA GLU A 426 27.27 29.75 8.75
C GLU A 426 28.21 30.99 8.83
N GLN A 427 27.65 32.18 8.89
CA GLN A 427 28.42 33.42 9.02
C GLN A 427 29.00 33.60 10.43
N ASN A 428 28.21 33.37 11.48
CA ASN A 428 28.65 33.46 12.86
C ASN A 428 29.75 32.43 13.18
N ASN A 429 29.66 31.19 12.66
CA ASN A 429 30.69 30.19 12.88
C ASN A 429 32.01 30.53 12.18
N VAL A 430 32.00 31.28 11.05
CA VAL A 430 33.23 31.76 10.39
C VAL A 430 33.87 32.89 11.19
N GLU A 431 33.07 33.75 11.80
CA GLU A 431 33.57 34.83 12.67
C GLU A 431 34.19 34.29 13.97
N GLU A 432 33.61 33.22 14.56
CA GLU A 432 34.18 32.56 15.75
C GLU A 432 35.49 31.81 15.42
N ASP A 433 35.59 31.13 14.27
CA ASP A 433 36.83 30.45 13.83
C ASP A 433 37.97 31.47 13.51
N ASP A 434 37.65 32.67 13.02
CA ASP A 434 38.62 33.73 12.77
C ASP A 434 39.10 34.43 14.08
N ASP A 435 38.26 34.45 15.12
CA ASP A 435 38.64 35.01 16.45
C ASP A 435 39.43 33.99 17.31
N ASP A 436 39.29 32.68 17.06
CA ASP A 436 40.05 31.61 17.73
C ASP A 436 41.42 31.33 17.08
N ASP A 437 41.77 31.97 15.97
CA ASP A 437 43.11 31.91 15.39
C ASP A 437 44.06 32.76 16.22
N ILE A 438 44.29 32.31 17.47
CA ILE A 438 45.40 32.80 18.31
C ILE A 438 46.66 32.51 17.52
N SER A 439 47.28 33.60 17.03
CA SER A 439 48.51 33.52 16.27
C SER A 439 49.56 32.81 17.10
N LEU A 440 50.15 31.73 16.57
CA LEU A 440 51.28 31.04 17.18
C LEU A 440 52.48 31.93 17.46
N ASP A 441 52.44 33.18 17.02
CA ASP A 441 53.45 34.24 17.29
C ASP A 441 53.35 34.86 18.69
N ASP A 442 52.21 34.68 19.41
CA ASP A 442 52.05 35.17 20.78
C ASP A 442 52.54 34.19 21.87
N LEU A 443 53.04 33.04 21.50
CA LEU A 443 53.72 32.12 22.44
C LEU A 443 55.21 32.44 22.47
N SER A 444 55.61 33.50 23.22
CA SER A 444 57.01 33.73 23.56
C SER A 444 57.48 32.69 24.58
N PHE A 445 58.39 31.80 24.15
CA PHE A 445 59.10 30.82 25.00
C PHE A 445 60.28 31.49 25.77
N ASP A 446 60.08 32.64 26.37
CA ASP A 446 61.14 33.36 27.07
C ASP A 446 61.14 33.20 28.62
N ASP A 447 60.35 32.26 29.17
CA ASP A 447 60.38 31.97 30.61
C ASP A 447 60.38 30.44 30.88
N LEU A 448 61.53 29.80 30.54
CA LEU A 448 61.91 28.48 31.07
C LEU A 448 63.35 28.48 31.45
#